data_d5293c29db7a0f85a4f45ecd4314877d
#
_entry.id   d5293c29db7a0f85a4f45ecd4314877d
#
_cell.length_a   1.000
_cell.length_b   1.000
_cell.length_c   1.000
_cell.angle_alpha   90.00
_cell.angle_beta   90.00
_cell.angle_gamma   90.00
#
_symmetry.space_group_name_H-M   'P 1'
#
loop_
_entity.id
_entity.type
_entity.pdbx_description
1 polymer ?
#
loop_
_entity_poly.entity_id
_entity_poly.type
_entity_poly.pdbx_seq_one_letter_code
_entity_poly.pdbx_strand_id
1 'polypeptide(L)'
;MVLFPTKLTSFELIKKTRKEFEQMDFKDLDIDTVPVVYIQLDKKNLYVGKSTDIYGRFSAHLKDISKTFTEIIIIKSDLFNESSIKHIETLLIDYLLADSKFNLLNKIKGQNIHSYNGIEDVNNMFVKIWDKLIEEGIASEQLKEIHNKFIYKYSPFKVLSANQIEVCQDILAAMLTTSESRHLITGDPGTGKTIVLTNILYALVYDQTTGKDREGLDREEVALIIPQNHSLSSYKDLIRKVGLHGITVLSPSQFIKKAKGKDDKFKYVFVDEAHRLKQYFGKQARDLKHLITADGHTTELELISDYAYHLTVVYDQYQTIRPADIDTAHFKQLTVDYKKHILRKQFRLKSGDQYLAWLRKYLQIADDVAVYEKGLLKGYEFKVMDSISELYEAIKKLNNDYELCRVVAGYSWEWATQKDENLHDITDPVTGDEFKWNSKTKGWINKENSVEEIGCIHTTQGADLNFVGVIFGEEIDCDYAGEEDGSYDLNKAKIKVNPEKYKDRNGLPIKGTDLNNEELNSYIKRIYYVLLSRGINGCYVYATNPNMQKYLKGIVSISQ
;
A
#
# COMPACT_ATOMS: atom_id res chain seq x y z
N MET A 1 -32.18 -9.13 -26.68
CA MET A 1 -31.55 -8.77 -25.40
C MET A 1 -32.65 -8.85 -24.36
N VAL A 2 -32.76 -9.98 -23.67
CA VAL A 2 -33.80 -10.18 -22.63
C VAL A 2 -33.24 -9.56 -21.37
N LEU A 3 -33.79 -8.44 -20.96
CA LEU A 3 -33.56 -7.83 -19.65
C LEU A 3 -34.16 -8.78 -18.60
N PHE A 4 -33.30 -9.57 -17.95
CA PHE A 4 -33.72 -10.21 -16.70
C PHE A 4 -33.94 -9.11 -15.67
N PRO A 5 -35.07 -9.10 -14.94
CA PRO A 5 -35.28 -8.16 -13.86
C PRO A 5 -34.16 -8.39 -12.83
N THR A 6 -33.48 -7.32 -12.46
CA THR A 6 -32.56 -7.31 -11.34
C THR A 6 -33.32 -7.83 -10.12
N LYS A 7 -33.04 -9.08 -9.69
CA LYS A 7 -33.57 -9.61 -8.43
C LYS A 7 -33.22 -8.59 -7.35
N LEU A 8 -34.24 -8.07 -6.67
CA LEU A 8 -33.99 -7.25 -5.47
C LEU A 8 -33.15 -8.11 -4.53
N THR A 9 -31.91 -7.68 -4.32
CA THR A 9 -30.97 -8.31 -3.38
C THR A 9 -31.50 -8.03 -1.97
N SER A 10 -32.36 -8.91 -1.45
CA SER A 10 -32.91 -8.82 -0.09
C SER A 10 -32.03 -9.66 0.85
N PHE A 11 -31.76 -9.10 2.01
CA PHE A 11 -31.18 -9.82 3.14
C PHE A 11 -31.96 -9.46 4.40
N GLU A 12 -31.88 -10.32 5.38
CA GLU A 12 -32.43 -10.08 6.71
C GLU A 12 -31.31 -10.07 7.74
N LEU A 13 -31.34 -9.10 8.65
CA LEU A 13 -30.43 -8.97 9.77
C LEU A 13 -31.22 -9.18 11.05
N ILE A 14 -30.92 -10.25 11.77
CA ILE A 14 -31.59 -10.67 13.00
C ILE A 14 -30.66 -10.44 14.17
N LYS A 15 -30.97 -9.46 15.02
CA LYS A 15 -30.18 -9.15 16.23
C LYS A 15 -30.88 -9.73 17.46
N LYS A 16 -30.14 -10.47 18.27
CA LYS A 16 -30.63 -11.10 19.51
C LYS A 16 -29.59 -10.92 20.62
N THR A 17 -30.09 -10.75 21.83
CA THR A 17 -29.27 -10.97 23.02
C THR A 17 -28.96 -12.46 23.15
N ARG A 18 -27.89 -12.80 23.84
CA ARG A 18 -27.54 -14.21 24.11
C ARG A 18 -28.70 -14.98 24.72
N LYS A 19 -29.42 -14.40 25.70
CA LYS A 19 -30.52 -15.07 26.39
C LYS A 19 -31.69 -15.34 25.43
N GLU A 20 -32.06 -14.39 24.60
CA GLU A 20 -33.09 -14.55 23.59
C GLU A 20 -32.71 -15.62 22.57
N PHE A 21 -31.45 -15.64 22.16
CA PHE A 21 -30.93 -16.62 21.22
C PHE A 21 -30.93 -18.05 21.77
N GLU A 22 -30.55 -18.23 23.03
CA GLU A 22 -30.58 -19.54 23.73
C GLU A 22 -32.01 -20.11 23.90
N GLN A 23 -33.03 -19.24 23.89
CA GLN A 23 -34.45 -19.60 24.03
C GLN A 23 -35.22 -19.69 22.71
N MET A 24 -34.52 -19.40 21.59
CA MET A 24 -35.15 -19.27 20.28
C MET A 24 -35.40 -20.64 19.63
N ASP A 25 -36.59 -20.83 19.01
CA ASP A 25 -36.78 -21.91 18.05
C ASP A 25 -36.23 -21.49 16.68
N PHE A 26 -35.19 -22.13 16.22
CA PHE A 26 -34.54 -21.82 14.93
C PHE A 26 -35.46 -22.09 13.73
N LYS A 27 -36.46 -22.95 13.88
CA LYS A 27 -37.46 -23.24 12.83
C LYS A 27 -38.36 -22.05 12.56
N ASP A 28 -38.65 -21.24 13.58
CA ASP A 28 -39.52 -20.07 13.44
C ASP A 28 -38.86 -18.97 12.55
N LEU A 29 -37.59 -19.03 12.32
CA LEU A 29 -36.82 -18.06 11.54
C LEU A 29 -36.31 -18.60 10.19
N ASP A 30 -36.67 -19.83 9.81
CA ASP A 30 -36.18 -20.50 8.60
C ASP A 30 -34.66 -20.42 8.42
N ILE A 31 -33.91 -20.63 9.54
CA ILE A 31 -32.44 -20.55 9.54
C ILE A 31 -31.74 -21.87 9.90
N ASP A 32 -32.50 -22.90 10.19
CA ASP A 32 -31.98 -24.21 10.60
C ASP A 32 -31.20 -24.93 9.49
N THR A 33 -31.58 -24.71 8.23
CA THR A 33 -31.00 -25.36 7.05
C THR A 33 -30.46 -24.38 6.00
N VAL A 34 -30.44 -23.08 6.30
CA VAL A 34 -30.03 -22.03 5.35
C VAL A 34 -28.62 -21.54 5.65
N PRO A 35 -27.75 -21.34 4.63
CA PRO A 35 -26.44 -20.73 4.83
C PRO A 35 -26.57 -19.31 5.42
N VAL A 36 -25.81 -19.04 6.49
CA VAL A 36 -25.83 -17.73 7.16
C VAL A 36 -24.42 -17.26 7.48
N VAL A 37 -24.29 -15.95 7.64
CA VAL A 37 -23.14 -15.32 8.30
C VAL A 37 -23.60 -14.75 9.62
N TYR A 38 -22.79 -14.88 10.66
CA TYR A 38 -23.14 -14.38 11.98
C TYR A 38 -22.01 -13.56 12.59
N ILE A 39 -22.38 -12.60 13.44
CA ILE A 39 -21.48 -11.77 14.22
C ILE A 39 -21.82 -11.98 15.69
N GLN A 40 -20.82 -12.35 16.48
CA GLN A 40 -20.93 -12.42 17.95
C GLN A 40 -20.14 -11.24 18.52
N LEU A 41 -20.74 -10.51 19.46
CA LEU A 41 -20.07 -9.36 20.05
C LEU A 41 -20.39 -9.19 21.55
N ASP A 42 -19.45 -8.54 22.21
CA ASP A 42 -19.60 -7.96 23.54
C ASP A 42 -19.26 -6.46 23.51
N LYS A 43 -19.08 -5.83 24.67
CA LYS A 43 -18.72 -4.39 24.75
C LYS A 43 -17.39 -4.04 24.06
N LYS A 44 -16.48 -4.99 23.86
CA LYS A 44 -15.11 -4.74 23.38
C LYS A 44 -14.72 -5.61 22.19
N ASN A 45 -15.25 -6.81 22.10
CA ASN A 45 -14.79 -7.85 21.19
C ASN A 45 -15.87 -8.23 20.18
N LEU A 46 -15.44 -8.65 19.00
CA LEU A 46 -16.30 -9.10 17.93
C LEU A 46 -15.68 -10.30 17.23
N TYR A 47 -16.51 -11.28 16.87
CA TYR A 47 -16.15 -12.44 16.08
C TYR A 47 -17.14 -12.61 14.92
N VAL A 48 -16.63 -12.87 13.72
CA VAL A 48 -17.41 -13.15 12.51
C VAL A 48 -17.30 -14.64 12.19
N GLY A 49 -18.41 -15.30 11.88
CA GLY A 49 -18.41 -16.67 11.44
C GLY A 49 -19.50 -16.94 10.40
N LYS A 50 -19.44 -18.13 9.81
CA LYS A 50 -20.45 -18.63 8.86
C LYS A 50 -20.89 -20.04 9.21
N SER A 51 -22.09 -20.42 8.80
CA SER A 51 -22.59 -21.78 8.94
C SER A 51 -23.61 -22.10 7.87
N THR A 52 -23.64 -23.37 7.46
CA THR A 52 -24.73 -23.99 6.70
C THR A 52 -25.69 -24.76 7.61
N ASP A 53 -25.30 -24.95 8.88
CA ASP A 53 -26.08 -25.51 9.97
C ASP A 53 -25.77 -24.71 11.23
N ILE A 54 -26.57 -23.67 11.47
CA ILE A 54 -26.33 -22.76 12.59
C ILE A 54 -26.61 -23.43 13.94
N TYR A 55 -27.59 -24.34 14.00
CA TYR A 55 -27.97 -25.03 15.21
C TYR A 55 -26.87 -25.98 15.70
N GLY A 56 -26.38 -26.86 14.81
CA GLY A 56 -25.28 -27.78 15.13
C GLY A 56 -24.00 -27.04 15.51
N ARG A 57 -23.71 -25.94 14.80
CA ARG A 57 -22.52 -25.14 15.08
C ARG A 57 -22.58 -24.42 16.42
N PHE A 58 -23.74 -23.86 16.78
CA PHE A 58 -23.91 -23.18 18.06
C PHE A 58 -23.93 -24.15 19.24
N SER A 59 -24.56 -25.32 19.09
CA SER A 59 -24.53 -26.35 20.12
C SER A 59 -23.12 -26.82 20.46
N ALA A 60 -22.19 -26.79 19.48
CA ALA A 60 -20.78 -27.12 19.66
C ALA A 60 -19.95 -25.94 20.19
N HIS A 61 -20.21 -24.71 19.70
CA HIS A 61 -19.42 -23.51 20.05
C HIS A 61 -19.88 -22.82 21.35
N LEU A 62 -21.13 -23.00 21.78
CA LEU A 62 -21.64 -22.48 23.05
C LEU A 62 -20.79 -22.91 24.27
N LYS A 63 -20.06 -24.02 24.15
CA LYS A 63 -19.22 -24.52 25.24
C LYS A 63 -17.89 -23.78 25.40
N ASP A 64 -17.33 -23.18 24.36
CA ASP A 64 -15.94 -22.66 24.41
C ASP A 64 -15.82 -21.12 24.30
N ILE A 65 -16.49 -20.48 23.35
CA ILE A 65 -16.31 -19.05 23.03
C ILE A 65 -17.44 -18.18 23.60
N SER A 66 -18.58 -18.79 23.90
CA SER A 66 -19.84 -18.11 24.17
C SER A 66 -19.96 -17.42 25.53
N LYS A 67 -19.07 -17.69 26.47
CA LYS A 67 -19.18 -17.09 27.82
C LYS A 67 -18.93 -15.59 27.86
N THR A 68 -18.34 -15.02 26.80
CA THR A 68 -17.97 -13.59 26.74
C THR A 68 -18.91 -12.75 25.89
N PHE A 69 -19.60 -13.34 24.89
CA PHE A 69 -20.47 -12.59 24.00
C PHE A 69 -21.86 -12.35 24.59
N THR A 70 -22.36 -11.13 24.41
CA THR A 70 -23.67 -10.70 24.93
C THR A 70 -24.73 -10.59 23.86
N GLU A 71 -24.33 -10.37 22.60
CA GLU A 71 -25.22 -10.19 21.46
C GLU A 71 -24.77 -11.04 20.26
N ILE A 72 -25.73 -11.43 19.45
CA ILE A 72 -25.55 -12.18 18.23
C ILE A 72 -26.35 -11.50 17.12
N ILE A 73 -25.74 -11.36 15.94
CA ILE A 73 -26.36 -10.89 14.73
C ILE A 73 -26.26 -11.99 13.69
N ILE A 74 -27.38 -12.38 13.10
CA ILE A 74 -27.45 -13.34 12.00
C ILE A 74 -27.83 -12.59 10.74
N ILE A 75 -27.10 -12.84 9.67
CA ILE A 75 -27.35 -12.30 8.34
C ILE A 75 -27.74 -13.47 7.44
N LYS A 76 -28.93 -13.44 6.86
CA LYS A 76 -29.44 -14.44 5.90
C LYS A 76 -29.90 -13.79 4.61
N SER A 77 -29.84 -14.52 3.51
CA SER A 77 -30.35 -14.10 2.20
C SER A 77 -30.61 -15.32 1.32
N ASP A 78 -31.59 -15.24 0.43
CA ASP A 78 -31.85 -16.25 -0.59
C ASP A 78 -30.71 -16.41 -1.60
N LEU A 79 -29.81 -15.44 -1.67
CA LEU A 79 -28.60 -15.50 -2.49
C LEU A 79 -27.44 -16.24 -1.80
N PHE A 80 -27.62 -16.64 -0.54
CA PHE A 80 -26.54 -17.29 0.18
C PHE A 80 -26.40 -18.76 -0.21
N ASN A 81 -25.17 -19.10 -0.53
CA ASN A 81 -24.66 -20.45 -0.71
C ASN A 81 -23.29 -20.53 -0.02
N GLU A 82 -22.64 -21.66 -0.05
CA GLU A 82 -21.35 -21.84 0.61
C GLU A 82 -20.28 -20.85 0.14
N SER A 83 -20.25 -20.48 -1.15
CA SER A 83 -19.28 -19.51 -1.70
C SER A 83 -19.62 -18.08 -1.27
N SER A 84 -20.90 -17.70 -1.31
CA SER A 84 -21.31 -16.34 -0.93
C SER A 84 -21.15 -16.06 0.55
N ILE A 85 -21.46 -17.02 1.44
CA ILE A 85 -21.23 -16.83 2.89
C ILE A 85 -19.73 -16.76 3.24
N LYS A 86 -18.88 -17.52 2.53
CA LYS A 86 -17.42 -17.37 2.64
C LYS A 86 -16.96 -15.96 2.24
N HIS A 87 -17.54 -15.44 1.15
CA HIS A 87 -17.21 -14.12 0.64
C HIS A 87 -17.62 -13.03 1.63
N ILE A 88 -18.88 -13.02 2.09
CA ILE A 88 -19.37 -12.05 3.07
C ILE A 88 -18.58 -12.14 4.39
N GLU A 89 -18.28 -13.35 4.89
CA GLU A 89 -17.43 -13.52 6.07
C GLU A 89 -16.08 -12.86 5.91
N THR A 90 -15.40 -13.09 4.77
CA THR A 90 -14.08 -12.51 4.49
C THR A 90 -14.15 -10.98 4.40
N LEU A 91 -15.15 -10.44 3.70
CA LEU A 91 -15.36 -9.00 3.63
C LEU A 91 -15.61 -8.41 5.03
N LEU A 92 -16.50 -9.00 5.81
CA LEU A 92 -16.79 -8.52 7.17
C LEU A 92 -15.55 -8.52 8.06
N ILE A 93 -14.73 -9.57 8.01
CA ILE A 93 -13.46 -9.65 8.76
C ILE A 93 -12.54 -8.48 8.38
N ASP A 94 -12.32 -8.24 7.08
CA ASP A 94 -11.43 -7.18 6.59
C ASP A 94 -11.95 -5.78 6.97
N TYR A 95 -13.24 -5.54 6.78
CA TYR A 95 -13.82 -4.22 7.01
C TYR A 95 -14.00 -3.91 8.50
N LEU A 96 -14.46 -4.87 9.32
CA LEU A 96 -14.60 -4.68 10.78
C LEU A 96 -13.25 -4.53 11.47
N LEU A 97 -12.21 -5.23 10.99
CA LEU A 97 -10.84 -4.99 11.45
C LEU A 97 -10.41 -3.55 11.20
N ALA A 98 -10.71 -3.03 10.02
CA ALA A 98 -10.30 -1.68 9.61
C ALA A 98 -11.16 -0.59 10.27
N ASP A 99 -12.46 -0.82 10.47
CA ASP A 99 -13.35 0.05 11.23
C ASP A 99 -12.86 0.23 12.67
N SER A 100 -12.34 -0.86 13.25
CA SER A 100 -11.64 -0.84 14.55
C SER A 100 -12.50 -0.39 15.74
N LYS A 101 -13.82 -0.44 15.63
CA LYS A 101 -14.74 -0.15 16.72
C LYS A 101 -14.68 -1.22 17.81
N PHE A 102 -14.50 -2.48 17.39
CA PHE A 102 -14.32 -3.64 18.26
C PHE A 102 -12.97 -4.31 18.02
N ASN A 103 -12.49 -5.07 19.02
CA ASN A 103 -11.37 -5.97 18.83
C ASN A 103 -11.84 -7.22 18.09
N LEU A 104 -11.36 -7.43 16.88
CA LEU A 104 -11.68 -8.61 16.08
C LEU A 104 -10.95 -9.84 16.65
N LEU A 105 -11.69 -10.91 16.95
CA LEU A 105 -11.15 -12.14 17.51
C LEU A 105 -10.82 -13.22 16.47
N ASN A 106 -11.13 -12.98 15.20
CA ASN A 106 -10.80 -13.91 14.12
C ASN A 106 -9.29 -14.05 13.96
N LYS A 107 -8.78 -15.28 14.11
CA LYS A 107 -7.36 -15.62 13.94
C LYS A 107 -7.06 -16.45 12.69
N ILE A 108 -8.07 -17.01 12.07
CA ILE A 108 -7.95 -17.74 10.82
C ILE A 108 -8.42 -16.83 9.70
N LYS A 109 -7.65 -16.78 8.61
CA LYS A 109 -8.03 -16.07 7.40
C LYS A 109 -9.35 -16.59 6.84
N GLY A 110 -10.16 -15.70 6.30
CA GLY A 110 -11.18 -16.08 5.34
C GLY A 110 -10.56 -16.95 4.23
N GLN A 111 -11.28 -17.94 3.74
CA GLN A 111 -10.77 -18.82 2.68
C GLN A 111 -10.64 -18.04 1.37
N ASN A 112 -9.64 -18.37 0.53
CA ASN A 112 -9.52 -17.81 -0.79
C ASN A 112 -10.82 -17.96 -1.57
N ILE A 113 -11.32 -16.83 -2.06
CA ILE A 113 -12.55 -16.78 -2.83
C ILE A 113 -12.17 -16.80 -4.31
N HIS A 114 -12.54 -17.86 -4.99
CA HIS A 114 -12.47 -17.90 -6.44
C HIS A 114 -13.68 -17.17 -7.02
N SER A 115 -13.57 -16.71 -8.27
CA SER A 115 -14.72 -16.16 -8.98
C SER A 115 -15.85 -17.22 -9.03
N TYR A 116 -17.07 -16.80 -8.70
CA TYR A 116 -18.28 -17.63 -8.75
C TYR A 116 -19.43 -16.84 -9.33
N ASN A 117 -20.45 -17.54 -9.83
CA ASN A 117 -21.65 -16.90 -10.40
C ASN A 117 -22.40 -16.12 -9.32
N GLY A 118 -22.73 -14.85 -9.61
CA GLY A 118 -23.45 -13.97 -8.68
C GLY A 118 -22.56 -13.18 -7.72
N ILE A 119 -21.24 -13.18 -7.90
CA ILE A 119 -20.30 -12.42 -7.05
C ILE A 119 -20.61 -10.92 -7.04
N GLU A 120 -21.05 -10.34 -8.16
CA GLU A 120 -21.43 -8.92 -8.25
C GLU A 120 -22.68 -8.61 -7.42
N ASP A 121 -23.67 -9.49 -7.45
CA ASP A 121 -24.88 -9.34 -6.64
C ASP A 121 -24.57 -9.40 -5.14
N VAL A 122 -23.65 -10.29 -4.76
CA VAL A 122 -23.17 -10.42 -3.37
C VAL A 122 -22.37 -9.19 -2.94
N ASN A 123 -21.54 -8.62 -3.82
CA ASN A 123 -20.83 -7.36 -3.52
C ASN A 123 -21.80 -6.19 -3.34
N ASN A 124 -22.81 -6.08 -4.19
CA ASN A 124 -23.85 -5.05 -4.06
C ASN A 124 -24.68 -5.22 -2.79
N MET A 125 -24.95 -6.46 -2.40
CA MET A 125 -25.64 -6.76 -1.15
C MET A 125 -24.75 -6.43 0.05
N PHE A 126 -23.44 -6.69 -0.01
CA PHE A 126 -22.51 -6.36 1.07
C PHE A 126 -22.52 -4.86 1.41
N VAL A 127 -22.61 -3.98 0.42
CA VAL A 127 -22.74 -2.52 0.66
C VAL A 127 -23.96 -2.24 1.55
N LYS A 128 -25.11 -2.83 1.24
CA LYS A 128 -26.35 -2.67 2.02
C LYS A 128 -26.27 -3.29 3.42
N ILE A 129 -25.58 -4.46 3.53
CA ILE A 129 -25.31 -5.08 4.84
C ILE A 129 -24.47 -4.14 5.69
N TRP A 130 -23.44 -3.52 5.10
CA TRP A 130 -22.55 -2.61 5.81
C TRP A 130 -23.30 -1.36 6.31
N ASP A 131 -24.12 -0.73 5.46
CA ASP A 131 -24.96 0.40 5.86
C ASP A 131 -25.88 0.02 7.04
N LYS A 132 -26.46 -1.19 7.01
CA LYS A 132 -27.28 -1.68 8.10
C LYS A 132 -26.49 -1.92 9.39
N LEU A 133 -25.23 -2.38 9.28
CA LEU A 133 -24.34 -2.52 10.44
C LEU A 133 -23.98 -1.17 11.06
N ILE A 134 -23.88 -0.11 10.27
CA ILE A 134 -23.71 1.26 10.77
C ILE A 134 -24.96 1.72 11.52
N GLU A 135 -26.15 1.53 10.94
CA GLU A 135 -27.43 1.86 11.59
C GLU A 135 -27.61 1.14 12.94
N GLU A 136 -27.24 -0.14 13.01
CA GLU A 136 -27.28 -0.94 14.24
C GLU A 136 -26.15 -0.62 15.23
N GLY A 137 -25.25 0.30 14.87
CA GLY A 137 -24.13 0.70 15.71
C GLY A 137 -23.03 -0.36 15.84
N ILE A 138 -22.93 -1.30 14.89
CA ILE A 138 -21.86 -2.34 14.85
C ILE A 138 -20.65 -1.83 14.11
N ALA A 139 -20.84 -1.14 13.01
CA ALA A 139 -19.80 -0.39 12.31
C ALA A 139 -19.92 1.11 12.61
N SER A 140 -18.88 1.89 12.34
CA SER A 140 -18.84 3.33 12.60
C SER A 140 -18.50 4.17 11.36
N GLU A 141 -17.78 3.63 10.39
CA GLU A 141 -17.27 4.36 9.25
C GLU A 141 -17.87 3.86 7.93
N GLN A 142 -17.94 4.75 6.95
CA GLN A 142 -18.38 4.40 5.61
C GLN A 142 -17.33 3.55 4.88
N LEU A 143 -17.76 2.68 3.95
CA LEU A 143 -16.87 1.81 3.18
C LEU A 143 -15.76 2.59 2.48
N LYS A 144 -16.05 3.78 1.93
CA LYS A 144 -15.07 4.62 1.24
C LYS A 144 -13.95 5.10 2.17
N GLU A 145 -14.26 5.42 3.43
CA GLU A 145 -13.29 5.82 4.45
C GLU A 145 -12.39 4.66 4.82
N ILE A 146 -12.99 3.47 4.99
CA ILE A 146 -12.26 2.23 5.32
C ILE A 146 -11.30 1.84 4.20
N HIS A 147 -11.68 1.95 2.94
CA HIS A 147 -10.81 1.65 1.79
C HIS A 147 -9.51 2.45 1.81
N ASN A 148 -9.53 3.64 2.40
CA ASN A 148 -8.37 4.52 2.48
C ASN A 148 -7.44 4.20 3.65
N LYS A 149 -7.88 3.40 4.62
CA LYS A 149 -7.09 3.07 5.80
C LYS A 149 -5.91 2.13 5.50
N PHE A 150 -4.78 2.42 6.14
CA PHE A 150 -3.57 1.58 6.05
C PHE A 150 -3.85 0.13 6.47
N ILE A 151 -4.58 -0.06 7.56
CA ILE A 151 -4.93 -1.39 8.07
C ILE A 151 -5.77 -2.19 7.07
N TYR A 152 -6.72 -1.55 6.37
CA TYR A 152 -7.49 -2.22 5.32
C TYR A 152 -6.61 -2.62 4.15
N LYS A 153 -5.72 -1.72 3.71
CA LYS A 153 -4.85 -1.94 2.53
C LYS A 153 -3.84 -3.06 2.74
N TYR A 154 -3.29 -3.20 3.95
CA TYR A 154 -2.16 -4.09 4.25
C TYR A 154 -2.48 -5.20 5.27
N SER A 155 -3.76 -5.46 5.51
CA SER A 155 -4.23 -6.56 6.36
C SER A 155 -3.68 -7.91 5.90
N PRO A 156 -3.20 -8.78 6.83
CA PRO A 156 -2.80 -10.15 6.49
C PRO A 156 -4.00 -11.03 6.10
N PHE A 157 -5.23 -10.55 6.26
CA PHE A 157 -6.45 -11.26 5.88
C PHE A 157 -6.83 -11.08 4.41
N LYS A 158 -6.15 -10.20 3.67
CA LYS A 158 -6.37 -10.03 2.23
C LYS A 158 -6.23 -11.34 1.45
N VAL A 159 -7.11 -11.52 0.48
CA VAL A 159 -7.04 -12.66 -0.45
C VAL A 159 -5.77 -12.53 -1.30
N LEU A 160 -4.96 -13.57 -1.28
CA LEU A 160 -3.71 -13.63 -2.03
C LEU A 160 -3.91 -14.33 -3.39
N SER A 161 -3.19 -13.88 -4.40
CA SER A 161 -3.07 -14.60 -5.67
C SER A 161 -2.24 -15.87 -5.52
N ALA A 162 -2.34 -16.80 -6.48
CA ALA A 162 -1.57 -18.05 -6.47
C ALA A 162 -0.05 -17.80 -6.33
N ASN A 163 0.49 -16.83 -7.07
CA ASN A 163 1.91 -16.47 -6.97
C ASN A 163 2.27 -15.90 -5.59
N GLN A 164 1.41 -15.09 -4.99
CA GLN A 164 1.64 -14.58 -3.63
C GLN A 164 1.58 -15.69 -2.57
N ILE A 165 0.66 -16.66 -2.73
CA ILE A 165 0.56 -17.83 -1.84
C ILE A 165 1.82 -18.66 -1.92
N GLU A 166 2.29 -18.98 -3.13
CA GLU A 166 3.52 -19.73 -3.37
C GLU A 166 4.72 -19.09 -2.66
N VAL A 167 4.88 -17.77 -2.82
CA VAL A 167 5.96 -17.02 -2.15
C VAL A 167 5.83 -17.08 -0.64
N CYS A 168 4.62 -16.92 -0.09
CA CYS A 168 4.40 -17.02 1.36
C CYS A 168 4.76 -18.40 1.90
N GLN A 169 4.33 -19.47 1.22
CA GLN A 169 4.57 -20.85 1.62
C GLN A 169 6.05 -21.20 1.57
N ASP A 170 6.74 -20.80 0.50
CA ASP A 170 8.15 -21.07 0.29
C ASP A 170 9.04 -20.40 1.35
N ILE A 171 8.78 -19.12 1.65
CA ILE A 171 9.52 -18.40 2.69
C ILE A 171 9.22 -18.97 4.08
N LEU A 172 7.95 -19.21 4.40
CA LEU A 172 7.56 -19.76 5.69
C LEU A 172 8.14 -21.16 5.91
N ALA A 173 8.12 -22.02 4.88
CA ALA A 173 8.73 -23.36 4.95
C ALA A 173 10.23 -23.27 5.26
N ALA A 174 10.97 -22.40 4.57
CA ALA A 174 12.40 -22.21 4.85
C ALA A 174 12.64 -21.74 6.30
N MET A 175 11.87 -20.75 6.77
CA MET A 175 11.98 -20.24 8.16
C MET A 175 11.72 -21.30 9.23
N LEU A 176 10.86 -22.29 8.94
CA LEU A 176 10.48 -23.32 9.89
C LEU A 176 11.35 -24.59 9.84
N THR A 177 12.10 -24.79 8.74
CA THR A 177 12.83 -26.04 8.50
C THR A 177 14.34 -25.89 8.42
N THR A 178 14.87 -24.68 8.30
CA THR A 178 16.32 -24.42 8.25
C THR A 178 16.80 -23.61 9.44
N SER A 179 18.10 -23.59 9.69
CA SER A 179 18.71 -22.75 10.73
C SER A 179 18.84 -21.29 10.31
N GLU A 180 19.07 -21.04 9.02
CA GLU A 180 19.23 -19.72 8.45
C GLU A 180 18.60 -19.65 7.06
N SER A 181 18.07 -18.49 6.67
CA SER A 181 17.60 -18.26 5.29
C SER A 181 17.65 -16.79 4.93
N ARG A 182 17.82 -16.50 3.63
CA ARG A 182 17.84 -15.17 3.06
C ARG A 182 16.89 -15.12 1.89
N HIS A 183 15.90 -14.23 1.96
CA HIS A 183 14.85 -14.10 0.95
C HIS A 183 14.72 -12.66 0.48
N LEU A 184 14.54 -12.49 -0.83
CA LEU A 184 14.32 -11.20 -1.49
C LEU A 184 13.00 -11.25 -2.25
N ILE A 185 12.02 -10.45 -1.81
CA ILE A 185 10.74 -10.25 -2.49
C ILE A 185 10.84 -8.99 -3.35
N THR A 186 10.63 -9.13 -4.67
CA THR A 186 10.64 -8.02 -5.61
C THR A 186 9.33 -7.98 -6.41
N GLY A 187 9.06 -6.84 -7.02
CA GLY A 187 7.89 -6.63 -7.88
C GLY A 187 7.61 -5.15 -8.08
N ASP A 188 6.86 -4.82 -9.09
CA ASP A 188 6.44 -3.45 -9.39
C ASP A 188 5.54 -2.85 -8.29
N PRO A 189 5.35 -1.52 -8.24
CA PRO A 189 4.37 -0.89 -7.36
C PRO A 189 2.98 -1.54 -7.49
N GLY A 190 2.33 -1.81 -6.34
CA GLY A 190 0.98 -2.41 -6.35
C GLY A 190 0.90 -3.92 -6.52
N THR A 191 2.03 -4.65 -6.55
CA THR A 191 2.02 -6.13 -6.60
C THR A 191 1.73 -6.79 -5.25
N GLY A 192 1.52 -6.01 -4.19
CA GLY A 192 1.17 -6.54 -2.87
C GLY A 192 2.36 -7.01 -2.03
N LYS A 193 3.55 -6.49 -2.28
CA LYS A 193 4.79 -6.84 -1.53
C LYS A 193 4.59 -6.77 -0.01
N THR A 194 4.06 -5.66 0.50
CA THR A 194 3.75 -5.47 1.92
C THR A 194 2.68 -6.44 2.42
N ILE A 195 1.65 -6.74 1.60
CA ILE A 195 0.60 -7.71 1.95
C ILE A 195 1.20 -9.12 2.10
N VAL A 196 2.09 -9.52 1.20
CA VAL A 196 2.81 -10.80 1.29
C VAL A 196 3.65 -10.83 2.57
N LEU A 197 4.40 -9.76 2.87
CA LEU A 197 5.23 -9.66 4.06
C LEU A 197 4.40 -9.78 5.35
N THR A 198 3.31 -9.02 5.48
CA THR A 198 2.42 -9.07 6.66
C THR A 198 1.74 -10.43 6.80
N ASN A 199 1.48 -11.08 5.68
CA ASN A 199 0.91 -12.43 5.62
C ASN A 199 1.88 -13.49 6.12
N ILE A 200 3.15 -13.44 5.69
CA ILE A 200 4.20 -14.34 6.17
C ILE A 200 4.39 -14.14 7.68
N LEU A 201 4.46 -12.89 8.11
CA LEU A 201 4.62 -12.54 9.52
C LEU A 201 3.45 -13.09 10.37
N TYR A 202 2.23 -12.96 9.88
CA TYR A 202 1.03 -13.50 10.53
C TYR A 202 1.04 -15.03 10.58
N ALA A 203 1.37 -15.69 9.46
CA ALA A 203 1.45 -17.16 9.35
C ALA A 203 2.63 -17.76 10.13
N LEU A 204 3.68 -16.97 10.37
CA LEU A 204 4.78 -17.37 11.25
C LEU A 204 4.31 -17.47 12.71
N VAL A 205 3.53 -16.48 13.17
CA VAL A 205 3.08 -16.38 14.57
C VAL A 205 1.90 -17.32 14.84
N TYR A 206 0.93 -17.36 13.94
CA TYR A 206 -0.27 -18.18 14.10
C TYR A 206 -0.24 -19.38 13.18
N ASP A 207 -0.45 -20.56 13.74
CA ASP A 207 -0.72 -21.77 12.95
C ASP A 207 -2.05 -21.59 12.20
N GLN A 208 -1.99 -21.61 10.86
CA GLN A 208 -3.14 -21.31 10.02
C GLN A 208 -4.22 -22.42 10.00
N THR A 209 -3.89 -23.59 10.51
CA THR A 209 -4.83 -24.73 10.63
C THR A 209 -5.65 -24.62 11.91
N THR A 210 -4.99 -24.29 13.01
CA THR A 210 -5.60 -24.29 14.35
C THR A 210 -6.01 -22.89 14.82
N GLY A 211 -5.46 -21.83 14.22
CA GLY A 211 -5.61 -20.43 14.66
C GLY A 211 -4.95 -20.13 16.00
N LYS A 212 -4.15 -21.06 16.53
CA LYS A 212 -3.42 -20.90 17.79
C LYS A 212 -2.04 -20.30 17.55
N ASP A 213 -1.46 -19.74 18.59
CA ASP A 213 -0.06 -19.32 18.58
C ASP A 213 0.82 -20.51 18.23
N ARG A 214 1.84 -20.27 17.39
CA ARG A 214 2.77 -21.33 17.00
C ARG A 214 3.63 -21.71 18.19
N GLU A 215 3.62 -22.99 18.51
CA GLU A 215 4.39 -23.54 19.61
C GLU A 215 5.90 -23.32 19.40
N GLY A 216 6.60 -22.91 20.45
CA GLY A 216 8.04 -22.67 20.43
C GLY A 216 8.48 -21.37 19.72
N LEU A 217 7.56 -20.51 19.30
CA LEU A 217 7.90 -19.19 18.76
C LEU A 217 7.93 -18.14 19.87
N ASP A 218 9.09 -17.55 20.09
CA ASP A 218 9.21 -16.31 20.87
C ASP A 218 8.98 -15.09 19.97
N ARG A 219 7.94 -14.33 20.25
CA ARG A 219 7.58 -13.13 19.49
C ARG A 219 8.60 -12.00 19.63
N GLU A 220 9.38 -11.96 20.71
CA GLU A 220 10.44 -10.98 20.92
C GLU A 220 11.67 -11.20 20.01
N GLU A 221 11.80 -12.40 19.45
CA GLU A 221 12.80 -12.74 18.46
C GLU A 221 12.38 -12.38 17.02
N VAL A 222 11.18 -11.80 16.86
CA VAL A 222 10.65 -11.36 15.55
C VAL A 222 10.75 -9.85 15.45
N ALA A 223 11.41 -9.36 14.41
CA ALA A 223 11.54 -7.92 14.13
C ALA A 223 11.02 -7.57 12.75
N LEU A 224 10.24 -6.47 12.68
CA LEU A 224 9.83 -5.82 11.45
C LEU A 224 10.51 -4.46 11.36
N ILE A 225 11.30 -4.26 10.32
CA ILE A 225 12.10 -3.05 10.09
C ILE A 225 11.45 -2.21 9.01
N ILE A 226 11.18 -0.94 9.33
CA ILE A 226 10.58 0.04 8.44
C ILE A 226 11.51 1.24 8.30
N PRO A 227 12.18 1.41 7.15
CA PRO A 227 13.10 2.53 6.92
C PRO A 227 12.44 3.91 6.91
N GLN A 228 11.16 3.97 6.58
CA GLN A 228 10.38 5.21 6.50
C GLN A 228 9.75 5.57 7.85
N ASN A 229 10.32 6.55 8.55
CA ASN A 229 9.85 6.96 9.88
C ASN A 229 8.37 7.40 9.92
N HIS A 230 7.86 8.00 8.84
CA HIS A 230 6.46 8.44 8.79
C HIS A 230 5.45 7.29 8.74
N SER A 231 5.86 6.13 8.21
CA SER A 231 5.01 4.93 8.12
C SER A 231 5.10 4.04 9.36
N LEU A 232 6.12 4.23 10.21
CA LEU A 232 6.40 3.37 11.36
C LEU A 232 5.21 3.25 12.33
N SER A 233 4.49 4.35 12.58
CA SER A 233 3.30 4.35 13.45
C SER A 233 2.15 3.53 12.85
N SER A 234 1.95 3.60 11.54
CA SER A 234 0.90 2.84 10.84
C SER A 234 1.17 1.34 10.88
N TYR A 235 2.44 0.92 10.72
CA TYR A 235 2.82 -0.48 10.89
C TYR A 235 2.65 -0.96 12.34
N LYS A 236 3.03 -0.15 13.33
CA LYS A 236 2.80 -0.49 14.75
C LYS A 236 1.32 -0.68 15.06
N ASP A 237 0.46 0.19 14.51
CA ASP A 237 -0.97 0.08 14.68
C ASP A 237 -1.54 -1.17 13.99
N LEU A 238 -1.12 -1.44 12.73
CA LEU A 238 -1.49 -2.66 12.02
C LEU A 238 -1.12 -3.92 12.81
N ILE A 239 0.15 -4.06 13.23
CA ILE A 239 0.67 -5.21 13.98
C ILE A 239 -0.11 -5.42 15.27
N ARG A 240 -0.43 -4.35 15.99
CA ARG A 240 -1.25 -4.41 17.20
C ARG A 240 -2.68 -4.90 16.91
N LYS A 241 -3.34 -4.33 15.91
CA LYS A 241 -4.74 -4.61 15.59
C LYS A 241 -4.96 -6.01 15.02
N VAL A 242 -3.99 -6.56 14.31
CA VAL A 242 -4.05 -7.96 13.83
C VAL A 242 -3.61 -8.98 14.90
N GLY A 243 -3.41 -8.55 16.15
CA GLY A 243 -3.09 -9.45 17.27
C GLY A 243 -1.64 -9.91 17.33
N LEU A 244 -0.73 -9.31 16.59
CA LEU A 244 0.70 -9.66 16.58
C LEU A 244 1.48 -8.93 17.70
N HIS A 245 0.91 -8.86 18.91
CA HIS A 245 1.58 -8.28 20.07
C HIS A 245 2.88 -9.00 20.39
N GLY A 246 3.90 -8.29 20.87
CA GLY A 246 5.22 -8.82 21.20
C GLY A 246 6.25 -8.73 20.07
N ILE A 247 5.80 -8.61 18.80
CA ILE A 247 6.71 -8.35 17.68
C ILE A 247 7.31 -6.96 17.78
N THR A 248 8.60 -6.87 17.54
CA THR A 248 9.34 -5.60 17.57
C THR A 248 9.26 -4.87 16.22
N VAL A 249 8.64 -3.66 16.16
CA VAL A 249 8.56 -2.82 14.94
C VAL A 249 9.45 -1.60 15.11
N LEU A 250 10.51 -1.48 14.32
CA LEU A 250 11.60 -0.51 14.48
C LEU A 250 12.03 0.14 13.17
N SER A 251 12.68 1.31 13.28
CA SER A 251 13.52 1.83 12.19
C SER A 251 14.86 1.08 12.11
N PRO A 252 15.60 1.13 10.98
CA PRO A 252 16.90 0.46 10.86
C PRO A 252 17.87 0.82 12.00
N SER A 253 18.01 2.09 12.30
CA SER A 253 18.91 2.56 13.38
C SER A 253 18.49 2.07 14.76
N GLN A 254 17.19 2.02 15.06
CA GLN A 254 16.66 1.47 16.31
C GLN A 254 16.90 -0.04 16.40
N PHE A 255 16.73 -0.77 15.28
CA PHE A 255 17.00 -2.20 15.21
C PHE A 255 18.48 -2.50 15.47
N ILE A 256 19.37 -1.85 14.74
CA ILE A 256 20.84 -2.04 14.89
C ILE A 256 21.27 -1.77 16.34
N LYS A 257 20.77 -0.68 16.94
CA LYS A 257 21.07 -0.36 18.34
C LYS A 257 20.56 -1.45 19.29
N LYS A 258 19.33 -1.94 19.09
CA LYS A 258 18.75 -3.03 19.92
C LYS A 258 19.51 -4.34 19.72
N ALA A 259 19.84 -4.69 18.48
CA ALA A 259 20.54 -5.93 18.15
C ALA A 259 21.95 -5.99 18.72
N LYS A 260 22.70 -4.89 18.69
CA LYS A 260 24.03 -4.77 19.34
C LYS A 260 23.98 -4.97 20.86
N GLY A 261 22.84 -4.79 21.50
CA GLY A 261 22.65 -5.01 22.95
C GLY A 261 22.09 -6.39 23.31
N LYS A 262 21.91 -7.29 22.32
CA LYS A 262 21.48 -8.68 22.54
C LYS A 262 22.71 -9.62 22.55
N ASP A 263 22.61 -10.68 23.35
CA ASP A 263 23.65 -11.74 23.38
C ASP A 263 23.62 -12.62 22.12
N ASP A 264 22.46 -12.69 21.44
CA ASP A 264 22.26 -13.49 20.23
C ASP A 264 21.50 -12.69 19.14
N LYS A 265 21.51 -13.20 17.90
CA LYS A 265 20.80 -12.62 16.76
C LYS A 265 19.29 -12.74 16.93
N PHE A 266 18.55 -11.87 16.23
CA PHE A 266 17.12 -12.05 16.04
C PHE A 266 16.85 -13.29 15.18
N LYS A 267 15.87 -14.10 15.56
CA LYS A 267 15.55 -15.31 14.82
C LYS A 267 14.90 -14.98 13.47
N TYR A 268 13.94 -14.07 13.46
CA TYR A 268 13.22 -13.69 12.24
C TYR A 268 13.21 -12.17 12.05
N VAL A 269 13.78 -11.71 10.94
CA VAL A 269 13.85 -10.30 10.60
C VAL A 269 13.20 -10.07 9.25
N PHE A 270 12.32 -9.08 9.21
CA PHE A 270 11.60 -8.65 8.02
C PHE A 270 11.92 -7.18 7.76
N VAL A 271 12.23 -6.84 6.51
CA VAL A 271 12.49 -5.46 6.10
C VAL A 271 11.54 -5.11 4.97
N ASP A 272 10.60 -4.20 5.22
CA ASP A 272 9.78 -3.62 4.15
C ASP A 272 10.44 -2.36 3.59
N GLU A 273 10.13 -2.00 2.34
CA GLU A 273 10.66 -0.82 1.65
C GLU A 273 12.21 -0.72 1.71
N ALA A 274 12.92 -1.84 1.52
CA ALA A 274 14.37 -1.91 1.69
C ALA A 274 15.17 -1.02 0.72
N HIS A 275 14.55 -0.54 -0.38
CA HIS A 275 15.13 0.49 -1.24
C HIS A 275 15.35 1.84 -0.53
N ARG A 276 14.84 1.98 0.69
CA ARG A 276 15.04 3.15 1.57
C ARG A 276 16.09 2.94 2.65
N LEU A 277 16.66 1.74 2.76
CA LEU A 277 17.84 1.50 3.58
C LEU A 277 18.96 2.41 3.12
N LYS A 278 19.77 2.89 4.05
CA LYS A 278 20.83 3.84 3.75
C LYS A 278 22.12 3.13 3.47
N GLN A 279 22.88 3.72 2.56
CA GLN A 279 24.29 3.46 2.41
C GLN A 279 25.12 4.60 3.01
N TYR A 280 26.36 4.30 3.39
CA TYR A 280 27.27 5.35 3.83
C TYR A 280 27.57 6.29 2.65
N PHE A 281 27.13 7.52 2.79
CA PHE A 281 27.31 8.53 1.78
C PHE A 281 27.72 9.85 2.46
N GLY A 282 29.02 10.07 2.58
CA GLY A 282 29.60 11.28 3.14
C GLY A 282 29.09 11.65 4.55
N LYS A 283 29.00 12.94 4.82
CA LYS A 283 28.66 13.47 6.15
C LYS A 283 27.17 13.30 6.55
N GLN A 284 26.30 12.89 5.63
CA GLN A 284 24.87 12.72 5.91
C GLN A 284 24.56 11.48 6.78
N ALA A 285 25.47 10.53 6.84
CA ALA A 285 25.37 9.33 7.68
C ALA A 285 25.98 9.54 9.09
N ARG A 286 26.00 10.75 9.61
CA ARG A 286 26.66 11.05 10.92
C ARG A 286 26.21 10.11 12.04
N ASP A 287 24.90 9.84 12.12
CA ASP A 287 24.31 9.00 13.17
C ASP A 287 24.66 7.51 13.01
N LEU A 288 25.00 7.08 11.80
CA LEU A 288 25.37 5.70 11.48
C LEU A 288 26.87 5.51 11.25
N LYS A 289 27.61 6.60 11.03
CA LYS A 289 29.03 6.56 10.65
C LYS A 289 29.87 5.68 11.57
N HIS A 290 29.72 5.82 12.89
CA HIS A 290 30.46 5.04 13.88
C HIS A 290 30.00 3.57 13.96
N LEU A 291 28.76 3.28 13.60
CA LEU A 291 28.21 1.93 13.56
C LEU A 291 28.71 1.17 12.33
N ILE A 292 28.71 1.84 11.17
CA ILE A 292 29.08 1.28 9.88
C ILE A 292 30.60 1.07 9.81
N THR A 293 31.38 2.07 10.17
CA THR A 293 32.85 2.01 10.04
C THR A 293 33.51 1.07 11.05
N ALA A 294 32.92 0.80 12.20
CA ALA A 294 33.48 -0.11 13.20
C ALA A 294 33.54 -1.57 12.72
N ASP A 295 32.52 -1.99 11.94
CA ASP A 295 32.37 -3.35 11.47
C ASP A 295 32.78 -3.51 9.98
N GLY A 296 33.26 -2.44 9.32
CA GLY A 296 33.67 -2.43 7.91
C GLY A 296 32.48 -2.40 6.94
N HIS A 297 31.25 -2.33 7.43
CA HIS A 297 30.05 -2.26 6.60
C HIS A 297 29.82 -0.86 6.04
N THR A 298 29.16 -0.80 4.89
CA THR A 298 28.85 0.44 4.18
C THR A 298 27.35 0.72 4.09
N THR A 299 26.52 -0.25 4.47
CA THR A 299 25.06 -0.15 4.35
C THR A 299 24.32 -0.63 5.62
N GLU A 300 23.09 -0.12 5.81
CA GLU A 300 22.21 -0.65 6.85
C GLU A 300 21.81 -2.11 6.59
N LEU A 301 21.79 -2.56 5.31
CA LEU A 301 21.42 -3.94 4.96
C LEU A 301 22.45 -4.94 5.49
N GLU A 302 23.74 -4.66 5.36
CA GLU A 302 24.82 -5.51 5.88
C GLU A 302 24.68 -5.68 7.39
N LEU A 303 24.53 -4.56 8.12
CA LEU A 303 24.35 -4.59 9.58
C LEU A 303 23.09 -5.36 9.99
N ILE A 304 21.96 -5.20 9.28
CA ILE A 304 20.72 -5.95 9.56
C ILE A 304 20.96 -7.44 9.31
N SER A 305 21.66 -7.79 8.24
CA SER A 305 21.94 -9.19 7.88
C SER A 305 22.79 -9.91 8.93
N ASP A 306 23.75 -9.21 9.54
CA ASP A 306 24.60 -9.79 10.59
C ASP A 306 23.84 -10.17 11.84
N TYR A 307 22.76 -9.45 12.15
CA TYR A 307 21.95 -9.66 13.35
C TYR A 307 20.68 -10.49 13.11
N ALA A 308 20.59 -11.23 11.99
CA ALA A 308 19.42 -12.04 11.65
C ALA A 308 19.82 -13.49 11.34
N TYR A 309 19.10 -14.48 11.87
CA TYR A 309 19.16 -15.86 11.37
C TYR A 309 18.34 -16.00 10.09
N HIS A 310 17.08 -15.60 10.11
CA HIS A 310 16.22 -15.57 8.92
C HIS A 310 15.95 -14.10 8.54
N LEU A 311 16.27 -13.72 7.31
CA LEU A 311 16.05 -12.37 6.81
C LEU A 311 15.22 -12.40 5.53
N THR A 312 14.09 -11.69 5.56
CA THR A 312 13.24 -11.43 4.38
C THR A 312 13.22 -9.95 4.07
N VAL A 313 13.61 -9.61 2.86
CA VAL A 313 13.75 -8.22 2.40
C VAL A 313 12.79 -7.96 1.25
N VAL A 314 12.02 -6.87 1.35
CA VAL A 314 11.14 -6.38 0.28
C VAL A 314 11.79 -5.20 -0.42
N TYR A 315 11.95 -5.29 -1.73
CA TYR A 315 12.68 -4.30 -2.51
C TYR A 315 11.99 -3.95 -3.82
N ASP A 316 12.04 -2.67 -4.19
CA ASP A 316 11.59 -2.15 -5.48
C ASP A 316 12.68 -1.28 -6.09
N GLN A 317 13.31 -1.75 -7.17
CA GLN A 317 14.45 -1.08 -7.79
C GLN A 317 14.12 0.29 -8.39
N TYR A 318 12.85 0.55 -8.71
CA TYR A 318 12.41 1.82 -9.30
C TYR A 318 11.98 2.86 -8.24
N GLN A 319 11.97 2.49 -6.96
CA GLN A 319 11.64 3.39 -5.86
C GLN A 319 12.85 3.91 -5.06
N THR A 320 14.07 3.63 -5.51
CA THR A 320 15.29 4.29 -5.02
C THR A 320 15.35 5.70 -5.61
N ILE A 321 15.09 6.72 -4.79
CA ILE A 321 14.90 8.10 -5.23
C ILE A 321 15.86 9.10 -4.57
N ARG A 322 16.78 8.64 -3.74
CA ARG A 322 17.78 9.49 -3.07
C ARG A 322 19.17 8.86 -3.15
N PRO A 323 20.22 9.68 -3.32
CA PRO A 323 21.60 9.18 -3.29
C PRO A 323 22.01 8.51 -1.98
N ALA A 324 21.39 8.92 -0.86
CA ALA A 324 21.62 8.31 0.45
C ALA A 324 20.89 6.96 0.64
N ASP A 325 19.95 6.60 -0.22
CA ASP A 325 19.34 5.28 -0.24
C ASP A 325 20.33 4.29 -0.87
N ILE A 326 20.27 3.01 -0.52
CA ILE A 326 21.17 1.99 -1.05
C ILE A 326 21.10 1.94 -2.58
N ASP A 327 22.26 2.05 -3.23
CA ASP A 327 22.35 1.98 -4.69
C ASP A 327 21.88 0.64 -5.23
N THR A 328 21.24 0.65 -6.40
CA THR A 328 20.63 -0.55 -6.99
C THR A 328 21.68 -1.62 -7.35
N ALA A 329 22.86 -1.22 -7.86
CA ALA A 329 23.91 -2.17 -8.22
C ALA A 329 24.54 -2.77 -6.96
N HIS A 330 24.81 -1.94 -5.95
CA HIS A 330 25.31 -2.39 -4.66
C HIS A 330 24.30 -3.31 -3.95
N PHE A 331 23.01 -2.96 -3.93
CA PHE A 331 21.95 -3.82 -3.38
C PHE A 331 21.93 -5.19 -4.07
N LYS A 332 22.00 -5.23 -5.41
CA LYS A 332 22.04 -6.50 -6.17
C LYS A 332 23.26 -7.35 -5.83
N GLN A 333 24.41 -6.72 -5.59
CA GLN A 333 25.63 -7.40 -5.17
C GLN A 333 25.48 -8.01 -3.77
N LEU A 334 24.95 -7.25 -2.80
CA LEU A 334 24.72 -7.72 -1.42
C LEU A 334 23.65 -8.82 -1.31
N THR A 335 22.78 -8.92 -2.28
CA THR A 335 21.67 -9.90 -2.29
C THR A 335 21.83 -10.98 -3.36
N VAL A 336 23.07 -11.21 -3.85
CA VAL A 336 23.32 -12.21 -4.91
C VAL A 336 22.90 -13.62 -4.48
N ASP A 337 23.15 -13.98 -3.24
CA ASP A 337 22.87 -15.30 -2.66
C ASP A 337 21.45 -15.41 -2.03
N TYR A 338 20.65 -14.34 -2.09
CA TYR A 338 19.29 -14.39 -1.57
C TYR A 338 18.38 -15.19 -2.52
N LYS A 339 17.53 -16.04 -1.97
CA LYS A 339 16.46 -16.67 -2.76
C LYS A 339 15.46 -15.61 -3.21
N LYS A 340 15.34 -15.43 -4.53
CA LYS A 340 14.55 -14.36 -5.15
C LYS A 340 13.12 -14.82 -5.41
N HIS A 341 12.16 -13.99 -5.01
CA HIS A 341 10.73 -14.16 -5.23
C HIS A 341 10.17 -12.95 -5.98
N ILE A 342 9.56 -13.18 -7.14
CA ILE A 342 9.07 -12.11 -8.01
C ILE A 342 7.54 -12.10 -7.96
N LEU A 343 6.97 -11.01 -7.48
CA LEU A 343 5.54 -10.75 -7.59
C LEU A 343 5.24 -10.09 -8.92
N ARG A 344 4.42 -10.75 -9.74
CA ARG A 344 4.26 -10.37 -11.16
C ARG A 344 3.04 -9.50 -11.42
N LYS A 345 1.90 -9.77 -10.79
CA LYS A 345 0.63 -9.10 -11.06
C LYS A 345 0.44 -7.94 -10.10
N GLN A 346 0.20 -6.75 -10.63
CA GLN A 346 -0.19 -5.61 -9.82
C GLN A 346 -1.73 -5.54 -9.65
N PHE A 347 -2.19 -5.04 -8.50
CA PHE A 347 -3.59 -5.01 -8.07
C PHE A 347 -4.08 -3.61 -7.71
N ARG A 348 -3.21 -2.59 -7.77
CA ARG A 348 -3.52 -1.24 -7.34
C ARG A 348 -4.14 -0.40 -8.44
N LEU A 349 -3.46 -0.35 -9.60
CA LEU A 349 -3.82 0.55 -10.68
C LEU A 349 -4.87 -0.09 -11.60
N LYS A 350 -5.93 0.62 -11.92
CA LYS A 350 -6.96 0.15 -12.86
C LYS A 350 -6.45 -0.06 -14.28
N SER A 351 -5.36 0.63 -14.66
CA SER A 351 -4.68 0.45 -15.94
C SER A 351 -3.91 -0.86 -16.09
N GLY A 352 -3.69 -1.61 -15.00
CA GLY A 352 -2.95 -2.87 -15.02
C GLY A 352 -1.43 -2.72 -15.10
N ASP A 353 -0.73 -3.84 -15.39
CA ASP A 353 0.75 -3.92 -15.39
C ASP A 353 1.38 -3.10 -16.51
N GLN A 354 0.69 -2.94 -17.64
CA GLN A 354 1.19 -2.24 -18.83
C GLN A 354 1.45 -0.75 -18.60
N TYR A 355 0.69 -0.10 -17.71
CA TYR A 355 0.87 1.32 -17.40
C TYR A 355 2.24 1.61 -16.78
N LEU A 356 2.70 0.76 -15.87
CA LEU A 356 4.02 0.92 -15.26
C LEU A 356 5.15 0.73 -16.27
N ALA A 357 4.99 -0.22 -17.19
CA ALA A 357 5.90 -0.42 -18.30
C ALA A 357 5.91 0.80 -19.24
N TRP A 358 4.73 1.34 -19.56
CA TRP A 358 4.55 2.54 -20.34
C TRP A 358 5.23 3.76 -19.67
N LEU A 359 5.06 3.95 -18.35
CA LEU A 359 5.76 4.99 -17.61
C LEU A 359 7.29 4.85 -17.70
N ARG A 360 7.83 3.64 -17.55
CA ARG A 360 9.28 3.40 -17.67
C ARG A 360 9.81 3.75 -19.06
N LYS A 361 9.08 3.37 -20.10
CA LYS A 361 9.42 3.70 -21.48
C LYS A 361 9.44 5.22 -21.69
N TYR A 362 8.34 5.92 -21.37
CA TYR A 362 8.23 7.34 -21.66
C TYR A 362 8.99 8.26 -20.70
N LEU A 363 9.32 7.81 -19.50
CA LEU A 363 10.30 8.47 -18.64
C LEU A 363 11.75 8.09 -19.00
N GLN A 364 11.95 7.22 -20.00
CA GLN A 364 13.26 6.76 -20.43
C GLN A 364 14.10 6.21 -19.26
N ILE A 365 13.48 5.38 -18.40
CA ILE A 365 14.11 4.70 -17.26
C ILE A 365 14.63 3.33 -17.69
N ALA A 366 13.96 2.68 -18.66
CA ALA A 366 14.34 1.38 -19.22
C ALA A 366 14.04 1.37 -20.72
N ASP A 367 15.02 0.91 -21.51
CA ASP A 367 14.96 0.98 -22.98
C ASP A 367 14.32 -0.26 -23.62
N ASP A 368 14.20 -1.37 -22.88
CA ASP A 368 13.80 -2.70 -23.38
C ASP A 368 12.34 -3.07 -23.09
N VAL A 369 11.49 -2.08 -22.78
CA VAL A 369 10.11 -2.34 -22.40
C VAL A 369 9.21 -2.39 -23.63
N ALA A 370 8.77 -3.60 -24.02
CA ALA A 370 7.71 -3.77 -25.00
C ALA A 370 6.37 -3.34 -24.41
N VAL A 371 5.78 -2.28 -24.96
CA VAL A 371 4.48 -1.76 -24.54
C VAL A 371 3.52 -1.78 -25.71
N TYR A 372 2.36 -2.40 -25.51
CA TYR A 372 1.26 -2.30 -26.45
C TYR A 372 0.44 -1.04 -26.13
N GLU A 373 0.58 0.00 -26.93
CA GLU A 373 0.12 1.36 -26.57
C GLU A 373 -1.37 1.58 -26.84
N LYS A 374 -1.89 1.03 -27.92
CA LYS A 374 -3.28 1.29 -28.34
C LYS A 374 -4.29 0.80 -27.31
N GLY A 375 -5.05 1.75 -26.75
CA GLY A 375 -6.05 1.46 -25.73
C GLY A 375 -5.49 1.10 -24.35
N LEU A 376 -4.20 1.33 -24.10
CA LEU A 376 -3.54 1.09 -22.83
C LEU A 376 -4.22 1.82 -21.67
N LEU A 377 -4.62 3.05 -21.92
CA LEU A 377 -5.25 3.92 -20.91
C LEU A 377 -6.77 3.69 -20.81
N LYS A 378 -7.32 2.67 -21.48
CA LYS A 378 -8.75 2.36 -21.38
C LYS A 378 -9.13 1.95 -19.94
N GLY A 379 -9.98 2.75 -19.31
CA GLY A 379 -10.40 2.54 -17.92
C GLY A 379 -9.47 3.17 -16.87
N TYR A 380 -8.41 3.85 -17.32
CA TYR A 380 -7.53 4.66 -16.49
C TYR A 380 -7.49 6.09 -17.01
N GLU A 381 -7.81 7.05 -16.18
CA GLU A 381 -7.97 8.43 -16.58
C GLU A 381 -6.63 9.16 -16.56
N PHE A 382 -5.95 9.25 -17.71
CA PHE A 382 -4.71 10.03 -17.84
C PHE A 382 -4.97 11.28 -18.67
N LYS A 383 -4.73 12.48 -18.07
CA LYS A 383 -4.99 13.78 -18.70
C LYS A 383 -3.80 14.71 -18.57
N VAL A 384 -3.56 15.51 -19.63
CA VAL A 384 -2.61 16.60 -19.61
C VAL A 384 -3.41 17.91 -19.51
N MET A 385 -3.17 18.66 -18.44
CA MET A 385 -3.86 19.91 -18.14
C MET A 385 -3.08 21.09 -18.71
N ASP A 386 -3.71 22.24 -18.89
CA ASP A 386 -3.08 23.39 -19.52
C ASP A 386 -2.47 24.40 -18.50
N SER A 387 -2.76 24.23 -17.20
CA SER A 387 -2.17 25.03 -16.12
C SER A 387 -2.12 24.26 -14.79
N ILE A 388 -1.37 24.78 -13.81
CA ILE A 388 -1.36 24.26 -12.43
C ILE A 388 -2.74 24.47 -11.80
N SER A 389 -3.36 25.62 -12.03
CA SER A 389 -4.67 25.96 -11.47
C SER A 389 -5.76 25.02 -11.98
N GLU A 390 -5.77 24.72 -13.29
CA GLU A 390 -6.70 23.75 -13.87
C GLU A 390 -6.49 22.34 -13.27
N LEU A 391 -5.23 21.90 -13.16
CA LEU A 391 -4.88 20.63 -12.54
C LEU A 391 -5.37 20.56 -11.09
N TYR A 392 -5.12 21.61 -10.31
CA TYR A 392 -5.47 21.72 -8.91
C TYR A 392 -6.99 21.65 -8.71
N GLU A 393 -7.76 22.44 -9.43
CA GLU A 393 -9.22 22.44 -9.32
C GLU A 393 -9.83 21.11 -9.77
N ALA A 394 -9.30 20.48 -10.82
CA ALA A 394 -9.76 19.17 -11.26
C ALA A 394 -9.54 18.10 -10.18
N ILE A 395 -8.37 18.06 -9.54
CA ILE A 395 -8.06 17.10 -8.47
C ILE A 395 -8.86 17.38 -7.20
N LYS A 396 -9.05 18.66 -6.85
CA LYS A 396 -9.88 19.09 -5.72
C LYS A 396 -11.33 18.65 -5.90
N LYS A 397 -11.89 18.78 -7.11
CA LYS A 397 -13.22 18.28 -7.44
C LYS A 397 -13.32 16.76 -7.29
N LEU A 398 -12.34 16.00 -7.81
CA LEU A 398 -12.29 14.55 -7.66
C LEU A 398 -12.17 14.11 -6.20
N ASN A 399 -11.52 14.93 -5.35
CA ASN A 399 -11.41 14.61 -3.93
C ASN A 399 -12.76 14.61 -3.20
N ASN A 400 -13.76 15.37 -3.67
CA ASN A 400 -15.12 15.34 -3.09
C ASN A 400 -15.82 13.99 -3.32
N ASP A 401 -15.56 13.38 -4.49
CA ASP A 401 -16.23 12.13 -4.88
C ASP A 401 -15.47 10.88 -4.37
N TYR A 402 -14.14 10.92 -4.42
CA TYR A 402 -13.28 9.74 -4.21
C TYR A 402 -12.48 9.80 -2.91
N GLU A 403 -12.28 10.97 -2.32
CA GLU A 403 -11.32 11.23 -1.24
C GLU A 403 -9.86 10.87 -1.63
N LEU A 404 -8.89 11.21 -0.79
CA LEU A 404 -7.47 10.93 -1.06
C LEU A 404 -7.02 11.19 -2.50
N CYS A 405 -7.48 12.31 -3.09
CA CYS A 405 -6.95 12.86 -4.33
C CYS A 405 -6.04 14.04 -3.99
N ARG A 406 -4.81 14.07 -4.51
CA ARG A 406 -3.83 15.11 -4.16
C ARG A 406 -3.06 15.56 -5.39
N VAL A 407 -2.70 16.84 -5.39
CA VAL A 407 -1.69 17.38 -6.31
C VAL A 407 -0.33 17.24 -5.66
N VAL A 408 0.66 16.81 -6.44
CA VAL A 408 2.05 16.62 -6.00
C VAL A 408 3.01 17.19 -7.05
N ALA A 409 4.18 17.61 -6.60
CA ALA A 409 5.18 18.19 -7.49
C ALA A 409 6.55 17.57 -7.28
N GLY A 410 7.41 17.69 -8.29
CA GLY A 410 8.86 17.51 -8.17
C GLY A 410 9.51 18.56 -7.27
N TYR A 411 10.80 18.65 -7.29
CA TYR A 411 11.59 19.48 -6.35
C TYR A 411 12.27 20.64 -7.05
N SER A 412 11.50 21.48 -7.76
CA SER A 412 12.01 22.69 -8.47
C SER A 412 11.94 23.99 -7.67
N TRP A 413 11.11 24.01 -6.63
CA TRP A 413 10.80 25.23 -5.91
C TRP A 413 11.57 25.35 -4.60
N GLU A 414 11.77 26.59 -4.16
CA GLU A 414 12.27 26.84 -2.81
C GLU A 414 11.12 26.75 -1.81
N TRP A 415 11.38 26.11 -0.69
CA TRP A 415 10.38 25.90 0.34
C TRP A 415 10.31 27.10 1.28
N ALA A 416 9.68 28.19 0.84
CA ALA A 416 9.53 29.44 1.58
C ALA A 416 8.58 29.27 2.77
N THR A 417 7.49 28.52 2.58
CA THR A 417 6.49 28.23 3.64
C THR A 417 7.06 27.48 4.85
N GLN A 418 8.23 26.83 4.72
CA GLN A 418 8.92 26.24 5.85
C GLN A 418 9.38 27.30 6.86
N LYS A 419 9.69 28.52 6.39
CA LYS A 419 10.18 29.64 7.21
C LYS A 419 9.05 30.56 7.66
N ASP A 420 8.08 30.77 6.79
CA ASP A 420 6.91 31.63 7.04
C ASP A 420 5.68 31.02 6.36
N GLU A 421 4.73 30.55 7.15
CA GLU A 421 3.50 29.90 6.67
C GLU A 421 2.56 30.79 5.86
N ASN A 422 2.77 32.12 5.86
CA ASN A 422 2.00 33.08 5.08
C ASN A 422 2.51 33.20 3.64
N LEU A 423 3.69 32.68 3.34
CA LEU A 423 4.26 32.69 1.98
C LEU A 423 3.65 31.58 1.11
N HIS A 424 3.93 31.66 -0.17
CA HIS A 424 3.63 30.64 -1.16
C HIS A 424 4.92 30.14 -1.81
N ASP A 425 4.91 28.91 -2.31
CA ASP A 425 6.10 28.24 -2.84
C ASP A 425 6.05 28.02 -4.35
N ILE A 426 4.85 27.81 -4.87
CA ILE A 426 4.62 27.46 -6.28
C ILE A 426 3.68 28.50 -6.89
N THR A 427 4.11 29.12 -8.01
CA THR A 427 3.29 30.04 -8.79
C THR A 427 2.97 29.38 -10.13
N ASP A 428 1.72 29.42 -10.54
CA ASP A 428 1.29 28.98 -11.87
C ASP A 428 1.80 29.97 -12.94
N PRO A 429 2.64 29.54 -13.88
CA PRO A 429 3.17 30.43 -14.90
C PRO A 429 2.11 30.90 -15.91
N VAL A 430 0.93 30.30 -15.96
CA VAL A 430 -0.16 30.62 -16.88
C VAL A 430 -1.16 31.57 -16.26
N THR A 431 -1.61 31.31 -15.03
CA THR A 431 -2.68 32.08 -14.37
C THR A 431 -2.15 33.11 -13.37
N GLY A 432 -0.93 32.91 -12.85
CA GLY A 432 -0.36 33.69 -11.76
C GLY A 432 -0.85 33.28 -10.37
N ASP A 433 -1.67 32.24 -10.25
CA ASP A 433 -2.13 31.74 -8.95
C ASP A 433 -0.98 31.16 -8.15
N GLU A 434 -1.07 31.30 -6.82
CA GLU A 434 -0.03 30.90 -5.89
C GLU A 434 -0.49 29.79 -4.98
N PHE A 435 0.38 28.79 -4.77
CA PHE A 435 0.08 27.57 -3.99
C PHE A 435 1.11 27.35 -2.89
N LYS A 436 0.64 26.80 -1.77
CA LYS A 436 1.51 26.31 -0.69
C LYS A 436 2.02 24.92 -1.02
N TRP A 437 3.29 24.68 -0.74
CA TRP A 437 3.93 23.40 -0.91
C TRP A 437 4.20 22.77 0.45
N ASN A 438 3.44 21.72 0.78
CA ASN A 438 3.81 20.74 1.79
C ASN A 438 4.09 21.30 3.21
N SER A 439 3.10 21.95 3.83
CA SER A 439 3.24 22.64 5.14
C SER A 439 3.78 21.77 6.29
N LYS A 440 3.71 20.43 6.18
CA LYS A 440 4.23 19.46 7.15
C LYS A 440 4.95 18.31 6.48
N THR A 441 6.10 17.91 7.03
CA THR A 441 6.89 16.77 6.53
C THR A 441 6.37 15.41 7.01
N LYS A 442 5.65 15.35 8.14
CA LYS A 442 5.13 14.10 8.71
C LYS A 442 3.60 14.09 8.70
N GLY A 443 3.02 13.02 8.16
CA GLY A 443 1.58 12.81 8.17
C GLY A 443 0.79 13.79 7.30
N TRP A 444 1.43 14.47 6.34
CA TRP A 444 0.80 15.47 5.49
C TRP A 444 -0.44 14.92 4.78
N ILE A 445 -0.37 13.73 4.21
CA ILE A 445 -1.44 13.14 3.42
C ILE A 445 -2.75 12.94 4.18
N ASN A 446 -2.64 12.75 5.50
CA ASN A 446 -3.78 12.54 6.41
C ASN A 446 -4.22 13.85 7.11
N LYS A 447 -3.60 14.98 6.77
CA LYS A 447 -4.00 16.28 7.29
C LYS A 447 -5.30 16.69 6.61
N GLU A 448 -6.27 17.17 7.38
CA GLU A 448 -7.62 17.57 6.91
C GLU A 448 -7.56 18.50 5.68
N ASN A 449 -6.68 19.50 5.71
CA ASN A 449 -6.53 20.49 4.63
C ASN A 449 -5.40 20.15 3.64
N SER A 450 -4.90 18.92 3.59
CA SER A 450 -3.84 18.56 2.65
C SER A 450 -4.25 18.61 1.18
N VAL A 451 -5.54 18.61 0.90
CA VAL A 451 -6.09 18.83 -0.45
C VAL A 451 -5.89 20.27 -0.93
N GLU A 452 -5.75 21.22 -0.01
CA GLU A 452 -5.51 22.65 -0.29
C GLU A 452 -4.01 22.96 -0.52
N GLU A 453 -3.15 21.97 -0.46
CA GLU A 453 -1.71 22.11 -0.62
C GLU A 453 -1.20 21.19 -1.72
N ILE A 454 -0.07 21.55 -2.32
CA ILE A 454 0.67 20.67 -3.24
C ILE A 454 1.65 19.83 -2.40
N GLY A 455 1.63 18.51 -2.54
CA GLY A 455 2.54 17.60 -1.86
C GLY A 455 3.88 17.42 -2.59
N CYS A 456 4.80 16.69 -1.95
CA CYS A 456 6.06 16.28 -2.58
C CYS A 456 6.26 14.76 -2.50
N ILE A 457 7.27 14.26 -3.18
CA ILE A 457 7.62 12.82 -3.18
C ILE A 457 7.81 12.26 -1.77
N HIS A 458 8.38 13.04 -0.85
CA HIS A 458 8.71 12.55 0.50
C HIS A 458 7.49 12.43 1.42
N THR A 459 6.42 13.14 1.12
CA THR A 459 5.17 13.09 1.88
C THR A 459 4.13 12.15 1.29
N THR A 460 4.31 11.74 0.03
CA THR A 460 3.39 10.86 -0.71
C THR A 460 3.98 9.49 -1.01
N GLN A 461 5.29 9.28 -0.85
CA GLN A 461 5.90 7.96 -1.05
C GLN A 461 5.31 6.94 -0.06
N GLY A 462 4.90 5.78 -0.56
CA GLY A 462 4.22 4.75 0.23
C GLY A 462 2.72 4.96 0.40
N ALA A 463 2.16 6.10 -0.05
CA ALA A 463 0.73 6.33 -0.04
C ALA A 463 0.09 6.00 -1.39
N ASP A 464 -1.14 5.52 -1.34
CA ASP A 464 -1.98 5.29 -2.51
C ASP A 464 -3.03 6.39 -2.57
N LEU A 465 -3.16 7.03 -3.74
CA LEU A 465 -4.12 8.09 -4.02
C LEU A 465 -5.21 7.58 -4.95
N ASN A 466 -6.45 8.02 -4.77
CA ASN A 466 -7.50 7.66 -5.71
C ASN A 466 -7.27 8.33 -7.07
N PHE A 467 -6.92 9.61 -7.08
CA PHE A 467 -6.38 10.32 -8.24
C PHE A 467 -5.15 11.13 -7.81
N VAL A 468 -4.20 11.27 -8.71
CA VAL A 468 -3.01 12.10 -8.49
C VAL A 468 -2.89 13.15 -9.59
N GLY A 469 -2.66 14.39 -9.19
CA GLY A 469 -2.19 15.46 -10.06
C GLY A 469 -0.67 15.59 -9.93
N VAL A 470 0.09 15.53 -11.01
CA VAL A 470 1.56 15.62 -10.98
C VAL A 470 2.03 16.81 -11.74
N ILE A 471 2.75 17.72 -11.06
CA ILE A 471 3.39 18.88 -11.67
C ILE A 471 4.84 18.55 -11.96
N PHE A 472 5.21 18.56 -13.23
CA PHE A 472 6.60 18.48 -13.68
C PHE A 472 7.21 19.88 -13.56
N GLY A 473 8.23 20.00 -12.71
CA GLY A 473 8.94 21.26 -12.49
C GLY A 473 10.08 21.48 -13.48
N GLU A 474 10.82 22.57 -13.28
CA GLU A 474 11.94 22.97 -14.17
C GLU A 474 13.17 22.04 -14.06
N GLU A 475 13.22 21.14 -13.07
CA GLU A 475 14.30 20.15 -12.91
C GLU A 475 14.25 19.03 -13.95
N ILE A 476 13.14 18.90 -14.71
CA ILE A 476 12.99 17.92 -15.78
C ILE A 476 12.41 18.58 -17.03
N ASP A 477 13.01 18.30 -18.18
CA ASP A 477 12.68 18.90 -19.46
C ASP A 477 12.74 17.88 -20.59
N CYS A 478 12.31 18.28 -21.77
CA CYS A 478 12.48 17.57 -23.03
C CYS A 478 13.28 18.43 -24.02
N ASP A 479 14.27 17.85 -24.68
CA ASP A 479 15.14 18.59 -25.61
C ASP A 479 14.55 18.83 -27.00
N TYR A 480 13.34 18.31 -27.25
CA TYR A 480 12.67 18.38 -28.54
C TYR A 480 11.39 19.23 -28.47
N ALA A 481 11.39 20.29 -29.23
CA ALA A 481 10.26 21.24 -29.25
C ALA A 481 9.15 20.88 -30.28
N GLY A 482 9.36 19.86 -31.10
CA GLY A 482 8.52 19.51 -32.24
C GLY A 482 9.08 20.07 -33.55
N GLU A 483 8.47 19.71 -34.69
CA GLU A 483 8.84 20.19 -36.01
C GLU A 483 8.19 21.57 -36.30
N GLU A 484 8.71 22.30 -37.30
CA GLU A 484 8.19 23.61 -37.67
C GLU A 484 6.76 23.59 -38.20
N ASP A 485 6.34 22.45 -38.77
CA ASP A 485 4.97 22.22 -39.26
C ASP A 485 3.96 21.87 -38.15
N GLY A 486 4.42 21.86 -36.87
CA GLY A 486 3.59 21.55 -35.72
C GLY A 486 3.47 20.06 -35.42
N SER A 487 4.09 19.18 -36.22
CA SER A 487 4.15 17.75 -35.92
C SER A 487 5.11 17.43 -34.77
N TYR A 488 4.91 16.31 -34.11
CA TYR A 488 5.73 15.90 -32.97
C TYR A 488 6.19 14.43 -33.09
N ASP A 489 7.48 14.22 -33.26
CA ASP A 489 8.09 12.89 -33.33
C ASP A 489 8.66 12.49 -31.96
N LEU A 490 7.94 11.62 -31.25
CA LEU A 490 8.33 11.13 -29.92
C LEU A 490 9.68 10.40 -29.91
N ASN A 491 10.13 9.84 -31.02
CA ASN A 491 11.42 9.14 -31.09
C ASN A 491 12.63 10.09 -31.06
N LYS A 492 12.41 11.34 -31.42
CA LYS A 492 13.44 12.38 -31.32
C LYS A 492 13.55 12.99 -29.94
N ALA A 493 12.50 12.86 -29.14
CA ALA A 493 12.41 13.47 -27.83
C ALA A 493 13.30 12.76 -26.79
N LYS A 494 14.16 13.49 -26.12
CA LYS A 494 14.97 13.00 -25.00
C LYS A 494 14.67 13.81 -23.75
N ILE A 495 14.39 13.08 -22.67
CA ILE A 495 14.20 13.71 -21.37
C ILE A 495 15.57 14.11 -20.81
N LYS A 496 15.68 15.39 -20.48
CA LYS A 496 16.83 16.01 -19.82
C LYS A 496 16.48 16.40 -18.40
N VAL A 497 17.47 16.36 -17.54
CA VAL A 497 17.37 16.87 -16.17
C VAL A 497 18.24 18.12 -16.06
N ASN A 498 17.71 19.11 -15.36
CA ASN A 498 18.43 20.32 -15.00
C ASN A 498 18.83 20.27 -13.51
N PRO A 499 20.08 19.87 -13.18
CA PRO A 499 20.55 19.74 -11.81
C PRO A 499 20.49 21.03 -10.99
N GLU A 500 20.63 22.20 -11.65
CA GLU A 500 20.62 23.51 -10.98
C GLU A 500 19.21 23.87 -10.48
N LYS A 501 18.20 23.35 -11.14
CA LYS A 501 16.78 23.54 -10.79
C LYS A 501 16.29 22.54 -9.75
N TYR A 502 17.03 21.47 -9.46
CA TYR A 502 16.68 20.51 -8.43
C TYR A 502 17.05 21.03 -7.04
N LYS A 503 16.06 21.27 -6.20
CA LYS A 503 16.18 21.94 -4.90
C LYS A 503 16.21 21.02 -3.67
N ASP A 504 16.01 19.71 -3.80
CA ASP A 504 16.14 18.78 -2.66
C ASP A 504 17.60 18.62 -2.22
N ARG A 505 18.05 19.52 -1.39
CA ARG A 505 19.42 19.51 -0.87
C ARG A 505 19.65 18.46 0.22
N ASN A 506 18.58 17.93 0.82
CA ASN A 506 18.71 16.87 1.84
C ASN A 506 19.01 15.50 1.23
N GLY A 507 18.76 15.32 -0.05
CA GLY A 507 19.06 14.10 -0.80
C GLY A 507 20.42 14.13 -1.52
N LEU A 508 21.05 15.30 -1.64
CA LEU A 508 22.33 15.47 -2.34
C LEU A 508 23.52 15.27 -1.41
N PRO A 509 24.66 14.76 -1.94
CA PRO A 509 25.89 14.69 -1.17
C PRO A 509 26.34 16.10 -0.75
N ILE A 510 26.86 16.19 0.47
CA ILE A 510 27.54 17.41 0.94
C ILE A 510 28.81 17.57 0.10
N LYS A 511 29.10 18.83 -0.31
CA LYS A 511 30.27 19.25 -1.11
C LYS A 511 31.45 18.28 -1.00
N GLY A 512 31.85 17.70 -2.14
CA GLY A 512 33.02 16.84 -2.28
C GLY A 512 32.77 15.38 -2.69
N THR A 513 31.50 14.96 -2.87
CA THR A 513 31.12 13.72 -3.57
C THR A 513 30.26 14.14 -4.76
N ASP A 514 30.84 14.20 -5.93
CA ASP A 514 30.15 14.56 -7.16
C ASP A 514 29.24 13.42 -7.58
N LEU A 515 27.92 13.59 -7.40
CA LEU A 515 26.96 12.84 -8.22
C LEU A 515 27.22 13.28 -9.66
N ASN A 516 27.50 12.32 -10.53
CA ASN A 516 27.53 12.65 -11.94
C ASN A 516 26.08 12.98 -12.41
N ASN A 517 25.98 13.74 -13.48
CA ASN A 517 24.70 14.16 -14.02
C ASN A 517 23.79 12.97 -14.42
N GLU A 518 24.35 11.82 -14.77
CA GLU A 518 23.60 10.60 -15.13
C GLU A 518 22.92 9.96 -13.93
N GLU A 519 23.60 9.91 -12.79
CA GLU A 519 22.99 9.39 -11.54
C GLU A 519 21.84 10.28 -11.09
N LEU A 520 22.04 11.60 -11.06
CA LEU A 520 20.98 12.55 -10.70
C LEU A 520 19.80 12.47 -11.68
N ASN A 521 20.08 12.33 -12.96
CA ASN A 521 19.09 12.12 -14.01
C ASN A 521 18.22 10.88 -13.72
N SER A 522 18.88 9.77 -13.34
CA SER A 522 18.18 8.53 -12.96
C SER A 522 17.27 8.73 -11.73
N TYR A 523 17.74 9.42 -10.69
CA TYR A 523 16.93 9.67 -9.49
C TYR A 523 15.71 10.55 -9.79
N ILE A 524 15.86 11.65 -10.54
CA ILE A 524 14.75 12.54 -10.85
C ILE A 524 13.69 11.82 -11.71
N LYS A 525 14.09 11.06 -12.72
CA LYS A 525 13.15 10.25 -13.51
C LYS A 525 12.39 9.25 -12.65
N ARG A 526 13.05 8.61 -11.68
CA ARG A 526 12.39 7.70 -10.73
C ARG A 526 11.46 8.42 -9.76
N ILE A 527 11.75 9.65 -9.36
CA ILE A 527 10.81 10.47 -8.56
C ILE A 527 9.49 10.62 -9.33
N TYR A 528 9.55 11.03 -10.60
CA TYR A 528 8.34 11.16 -11.43
C TYR A 528 7.64 9.81 -11.68
N TYR A 529 8.38 8.73 -11.90
CA TYR A 529 7.80 7.39 -11.97
C TYR A 529 7.00 7.04 -10.70
N VAL A 530 7.57 7.31 -9.53
CA VAL A 530 6.88 7.07 -8.26
C VAL A 530 5.65 7.95 -8.11
N LEU A 531 5.74 9.24 -8.42
CA LEU A 531 4.59 10.17 -8.34
C LEU A 531 3.46 9.74 -9.26
N LEU A 532 3.75 9.47 -10.54
CA LEU A 532 2.78 9.05 -11.55
C LEU A 532 2.13 7.69 -11.24
N SER A 533 2.82 6.82 -10.52
CA SER A 533 2.31 5.50 -10.12
C SER A 533 1.43 5.52 -8.86
N ARG A 534 1.10 6.69 -8.29
CA ARG A 534 0.30 6.79 -7.05
C ARG A 534 -1.20 6.75 -7.28
N GLY A 535 -1.69 7.20 -8.44
CA GLY A 535 -3.12 7.27 -8.75
C GLY A 535 -3.71 5.90 -9.06
N ILE A 536 -4.70 5.45 -8.28
CA ILE A 536 -5.38 4.16 -8.48
C ILE A 536 -6.27 4.22 -9.72
N ASN A 537 -7.09 5.29 -9.84
CA ASN A 537 -8.09 5.46 -10.88
C ASN A 537 -7.60 6.33 -12.04
N GLY A 538 -6.66 7.23 -11.78
CA GLY A 538 -6.16 8.16 -12.80
C GLY A 538 -5.03 9.06 -12.32
N CYS A 539 -4.38 9.67 -13.31
CA CYS A 539 -3.28 10.59 -13.13
C CYS A 539 -3.45 11.79 -14.07
N TYR A 540 -3.48 12.99 -13.53
CA TYR A 540 -3.49 14.22 -14.31
C TYR A 540 -2.12 14.88 -14.21
N VAL A 541 -1.64 15.45 -15.30
CA VAL A 541 -0.28 16.00 -15.35
C VAL A 541 -0.26 17.41 -15.95
N TYR A 542 0.69 18.20 -15.50
CA TYR A 542 1.06 19.48 -16.11
C TYR A 542 2.57 19.64 -16.02
N ALA A 543 3.20 20.21 -17.05
CA ALA A 543 4.62 20.54 -17.04
C ALA A 543 4.84 22.04 -17.19
N THR A 544 5.68 22.62 -16.31
CA THR A 544 6.04 24.05 -16.37
C THR A 544 6.90 24.36 -17.60
N ASN A 545 7.69 23.38 -18.07
CA ASN A 545 8.46 23.52 -19.30
C ASN A 545 7.60 23.25 -20.55
N PRO A 546 7.55 24.17 -21.53
CA PRO A 546 6.71 24.01 -22.73
C PRO A 546 7.05 22.78 -23.59
N ASN A 547 8.34 22.40 -23.70
CA ASN A 547 8.73 21.22 -24.46
C ASN A 547 8.29 19.93 -23.76
N MET A 548 8.46 19.88 -22.46
CA MET A 548 7.96 18.75 -21.64
C MET A 548 6.43 18.66 -21.71
N GLN A 549 5.73 19.79 -21.71
CA GLN A 549 4.27 19.85 -21.87
C GLN A 549 3.82 19.29 -23.23
N LYS A 550 4.51 19.67 -24.32
CA LYS A 550 4.25 19.10 -25.66
C LYS A 550 4.54 17.61 -25.70
N TYR A 551 5.63 17.15 -25.08
CA TYR A 551 5.98 15.75 -24.97
C TYR A 551 4.87 14.96 -24.28
N LEU A 552 4.37 15.42 -23.12
CA LEU A 552 3.28 14.78 -22.40
C LEU A 552 1.99 14.67 -23.24
N LYS A 553 1.63 15.73 -23.97
CA LYS A 553 0.49 15.72 -24.90
C LYS A 553 0.71 14.70 -26.02
N GLY A 554 1.93 14.61 -26.56
CA GLY A 554 2.30 13.65 -27.60
C GLY A 554 2.13 12.19 -27.16
N ILE A 555 2.65 11.81 -25.99
CA ILE A 555 2.55 10.43 -25.49
C ILE A 555 1.11 10.01 -25.19
N VAL A 556 0.24 10.93 -24.77
CA VAL A 556 -1.17 10.64 -24.53
C VAL A 556 -1.90 10.39 -25.85
N SER A 557 -1.64 11.20 -26.87
CA SER A 557 -2.33 11.09 -28.15
C SER A 557 -2.14 9.74 -28.85
N ILE A 558 -1.01 9.05 -28.63
CA ILE A 558 -0.75 7.72 -29.22
C ILE A 558 -1.26 6.56 -28.34
N SER A 559 -1.63 6.82 -27.08
CA SER A 559 -1.99 5.80 -26.08
C SER A 559 -3.50 5.71 -25.82
N GLN A 560 -4.27 6.69 -26.33
CA GLN A 560 -5.74 6.70 -26.34
C GLN A 560 -6.27 5.96 -27.58
#